data_ca2ca68ac20d0d2d823c6229bf81761d
#
_entry.id   ca2ca68ac20d0d2d823c6229bf81761d
#
_cell.length_a   1.000
_cell.length_b   1.000
_cell.length_c   1.000
_cell.angle_alpha   90.00
_cell.angle_beta   90.00
_cell.angle_gamma   90.00
#
_symmetry.space_group_name_H-M   'P 1'
#
loop_
_entity.id
_entity.type
_entity.pdbx_description
1 polymer ?
#
loop_
_entity_poly.entity_id
_entity_poly.type
_entity_poly.pdbx_seq_one_letter_code
_entity_poly.pdbx_strand_id
1 'polypeptide(L)'
;YEFGSINNKLYIIDEVHTPDSSRFWYADRYDFLFKRGKKQKALSKEFVREWLIKQGYDETIGAASLVDLTKEVINETSLRYINLYEKLTGKDFIPGDMSMPLEERITNNLRIAGYLK
;
A
#
# COMPACT_ATOMS: atom_id res chain seq x y z
N TYR A 1 -11.68 -8.28 -7.19
CA TYR A 1 -11.16 -9.54 -6.63
C TYR A 1 -11.00 -10.53 -7.77
N GLU A 2 -9.86 -11.21 -7.81
CA GLU A 2 -9.61 -12.29 -8.73
C GLU A 2 -9.74 -13.64 -8.01
N PHE A 3 -10.38 -14.60 -8.68
CA PHE A 3 -10.64 -15.92 -8.12
C PHE A 3 -10.11 -17.01 -9.03
N GLY A 4 -9.50 -18.03 -8.44
CA GLY A 4 -9.12 -19.26 -9.10
C GLY A 4 -9.83 -20.47 -8.50
N SER A 5 -9.93 -21.58 -9.23
CA SER A 5 -10.48 -22.82 -8.74
C SER A 5 -9.49 -23.96 -8.88
N ILE A 6 -9.27 -24.70 -7.79
CA ILE A 6 -8.47 -25.91 -7.74
C ILE A 6 -9.29 -27.00 -7.03
N ASN A 7 -9.49 -28.13 -7.66
CA ASN A 7 -10.24 -29.26 -7.10
C ASN A 7 -11.63 -28.84 -6.57
N ASN A 8 -12.37 -28.05 -7.33
CA ASN A 8 -13.68 -27.48 -6.98
C ASN A 8 -13.70 -26.59 -5.73
N LYS A 9 -12.55 -26.13 -5.26
CA LYS A 9 -12.45 -25.11 -4.20
C LYS A 9 -12.11 -23.77 -4.81
N LEU A 10 -12.82 -22.74 -4.37
CA LEU A 10 -12.60 -21.37 -4.78
C LEU A 10 -11.50 -20.74 -3.91
N TYR A 11 -10.56 -20.05 -4.56
CA TYR A 11 -9.47 -19.32 -3.91
C TYR A 11 -9.46 -17.88 -4.40
N ILE A 12 -9.11 -16.95 -3.52
CA ILE A 12 -8.71 -15.61 -3.92
C ILE A 12 -7.25 -15.69 -4.35
N ILE A 13 -6.93 -15.24 -5.57
CA ILE A 13 -5.61 -15.37 -6.19
C ILE A 13 -4.88 -14.04 -6.36
N ASP A 14 -5.48 -12.95 -5.92
CA ASP A 14 -4.90 -11.62 -5.97
C ASP A 14 -4.82 -10.98 -4.58
N GLU A 15 -4.11 -9.88 -4.49
CA GLU A 15 -3.99 -9.10 -3.26
C GLU A 15 -5.34 -8.54 -2.82
N VAL A 16 -5.65 -8.70 -1.54
CA VAL A 16 -6.91 -8.24 -0.96
C VAL A 16 -6.63 -7.34 0.23
N HIS A 17 -7.09 -6.10 0.13
CA HIS A 17 -7.05 -5.11 1.22
C HIS A 17 -5.67 -4.79 1.77
N THR A 18 -4.66 -4.73 0.89
CA THR A 18 -3.36 -4.17 1.26
C THR A 18 -3.37 -2.64 1.16
N PRO A 19 -2.46 -1.93 1.82
CA PRO A 19 -2.32 -0.48 1.69
C PRO A 19 -2.09 -0.01 0.25
N ASP A 20 -1.56 -0.88 -0.59
CA ASP A 20 -1.25 -0.65 -2.00
C ASP A 20 -2.42 -0.98 -2.92
N SER A 21 -3.11 -2.10 -2.69
CA SER A 21 -4.18 -2.57 -3.58
C SER A 21 -5.52 -1.87 -3.35
N SER A 22 -5.79 -1.39 -2.15
CA SER A 22 -7.10 -0.86 -1.75
C SER A 22 -7.05 0.59 -1.29
N ARG A 23 -8.19 1.28 -1.41
CA ARG A 23 -8.37 2.61 -0.85
C ARG A 23 -9.00 2.50 0.51
N PHE A 24 -8.34 3.11 1.51
CA PHE A 24 -8.83 3.19 2.87
C PHE A 24 -9.16 4.63 3.23
N TRP A 25 -10.31 4.85 3.85
CA TRP A 25 -10.78 6.15 4.30
C TRP A 25 -11.18 6.08 5.77
N TYR A 26 -11.16 7.22 6.43
CA TYR A 26 -11.64 7.33 7.81
C TYR A 26 -13.16 7.22 7.86
N ALA A 27 -13.68 6.23 8.59
CA ALA A 27 -15.13 5.97 8.69
C ALA A 27 -15.89 7.12 9.36
N ASP A 28 -15.29 7.75 10.37
CA ASP A 28 -15.87 8.85 11.14
C ASP A 28 -16.22 10.10 10.30
N ARG A 29 -15.54 10.28 9.16
CA ARG A 29 -15.75 11.41 8.26
C ARG A 29 -16.36 11.06 6.92
N TYR A 30 -16.48 9.77 6.64
CA TYR A 30 -16.90 9.28 5.34
C TYR A 30 -18.26 9.88 4.92
N ASP A 31 -19.29 9.67 5.72
CA ASP A 31 -20.65 10.12 5.41
C ASP A 31 -20.74 11.65 5.29
N PHE A 32 -20.05 12.37 6.17
CA PHE A 32 -20.03 13.82 6.14
C PHE A 32 -19.45 14.38 4.84
N LEU A 33 -18.32 13.81 4.38
CA LEU A 33 -17.67 14.24 3.15
C LEU A 33 -18.43 13.75 1.92
N PHE A 34 -18.94 12.51 1.94
CA PHE A 34 -19.70 11.93 0.85
C PHE A 34 -20.96 12.71 0.53
N LYS A 35 -21.79 13.02 1.54
CA LYS A 35 -23.02 13.82 1.38
C LYS A 35 -22.79 15.22 0.82
N ARG A 36 -21.56 15.75 0.92
CA ARG A 36 -21.16 17.07 0.40
C ARG A 36 -20.40 17.00 -0.91
N GLY A 37 -20.30 15.84 -1.54
CA GLY A 37 -19.50 15.64 -2.75
C GLY A 37 -18.01 15.99 -2.56
N LYS A 38 -17.51 15.94 -1.32
CA LYS A 38 -16.11 16.27 -1.02
C LYS A 38 -15.23 15.03 -1.07
N LYS A 39 -13.98 15.24 -1.47
CA LYS A 39 -12.97 14.20 -1.54
C LYS A 39 -12.69 13.58 -0.15
N GLN A 40 -12.62 12.26 -0.10
CA GLN A 40 -12.28 11.53 1.11
C GLN A 40 -10.79 11.67 1.44
N LYS A 41 -10.45 11.66 2.72
CA LYS A 41 -9.06 11.64 3.17
C LYS A 41 -8.52 10.21 3.04
N ALA A 42 -7.67 9.99 2.05
CA ALA A 42 -7.07 8.70 1.78
C ALA A 42 -5.90 8.38 2.73
N LEU A 43 -5.83 7.11 3.14
CA LEU A 43 -4.76 6.54 3.96
C LEU A 43 -3.78 5.67 3.15
N SER A 44 -3.97 5.61 1.83
CA SER A 44 -3.28 4.69 0.92
C SER A 44 -2.45 5.44 -0.13
N LYS A 45 -2.04 4.73 -1.18
CA LYS A 45 -1.24 5.22 -2.31
C LYS A 45 -1.74 6.51 -2.99
N GLU A 46 -2.99 6.86 -2.80
CA GLU A 46 -3.58 8.07 -3.38
C GLU A 46 -2.83 9.35 -2.97
N PHE A 47 -2.18 9.35 -1.80
CA PHE A 47 -1.34 10.47 -1.37
C PHE A 47 -0.19 10.76 -2.34
N VAL A 48 0.54 9.73 -2.75
CA VAL A 48 1.67 9.88 -3.70
C VAL A 48 1.17 10.34 -5.06
N ARG A 49 0.09 9.74 -5.54
CA ARG A 49 -0.53 10.13 -6.80
C ARG A 49 -0.96 11.61 -6.80
N GLU A 50 -1.64 12.06 -5.75
CA GLU A 50 -2.03 13.46 -5.61
C GLU A 50 -0.84 14.41 -5.55
N TRP A 51 0.22 14.00 -4.89
CA TRP A 51 1.45 14.79 -4.85
C TRP A 51 2.09 14.88 -6.24
N LEU A 52 2.24 13.76 -6.95
CA LEU A 52 2.77 13.73 -8.31
C LEU A 52 1.97 14.62 -9.26
N ILE A 53 0.65 14.55 -9.24
CA ILE A 53 -0.22 15.41 -10.07
C ILE A 53 0.02 16.90 -9.75
N LYS A 54 0.18 17.26 -8.48
CA LYS A 54 0.52 18.64 -8.08
C LYS A 54 1.89 19.10 -8.57
N GLN A 55 2.83 18.15 -8.77
CA GLN A 55 4.14 18.43 -9.34
C GLN A 55 4.15 18.44 -10.88
N GLY A 56 3.00 18.24 -11.51
CA GLY A 56 2.87 18.27 -12.97
C GLY A 56 2.90 16.89 -13.63
N TYR A 57 2.79 15.81 -12.86
CA TYR A 57 2.63 14.49 -13.45
C TYR A 57 1.33 14.39 -14.22
N ASP A 58 1.42 13.96 -15.47
CA ASP A 58 0.30 13.76 -16.37
C ASP A 58 0.22 12.27 -16.76
N GLU A 59 -0.86 11.63 -16.36
CA GLU A 59 -1.09 10.20 -16.63
C GLU A 59 -1.19 9.88 -18.13
N THR A 60 -1.56 10.85 -18.95
CA THR A 60 -1.66 10.66 -20.42
C THR A 60 -0.29 10.60 -21.10
N ILE A 61 0.71 11.27 -20.52
CA ILE A 61 2.09 11.29 -20.99
C ILE A 61 2.91 10.17 -20.31
N GLY A 62 2.46 9.71 -19.14
CA GLY A 62 3.09 8.61 -18.41
C GLY A 62 4.51 8.94 -17.94
N ALA A 63 5.44 8.02 -18.17
CA ALA A 63 6.81 8.10 -17.67
C ALA A 63 7.57 9.38 -18.06
N ALA A 64 7.21 10.01 -19.18
CA ALA A 64 7.85 11.26 -19.62
C ALA A 64 7.57 12.46 -18.71
N SER A 65 6.57 12.39 -17.84
CA SER A 65 6.22 13.42 -16.85
C SER A 65 6.61 13.05 -15.42
N LEU A 66 7.37 11.98 -15.19
CA LEU A 66 7.77 11.55 -13.85
C LEU A 66 8.65 12.60 -13.18
N VAL A 67 8.36 12.82 -11.90
CA VAL A 67 9.10 13.71 -11.02
C VAL A 67 9.70 12.87 -9.89
N ASP A 68 10.95 13.16 -9.53
CA ASP A 68 11.61 12.47 -8.42
C ASP A 68 10.90 12.74 -7.09
N LEU A 69 10.66 11.69 -6.33
CA LEU A 69 10.08 11.81 -5.00
C LEU A 69 11.10 12.42 -4.03
N THR A 70 10.69 13.44 -3.32
CA THR A 70 11.54 13.99 -2.25
C THR A 70 11.60 13.05 -1.05
N LYS A 71 12.65 13.19 -0.23
CA LYS A 71 12.79 12.38 1.00
C LYS A 71 11.61 12.56 1.96
N GLU A 72 11.04 13.76 2.01
CA GLU A 72 9.88 14.07 2.84
C GLU A 72 8.65 13.28 2.38
N VAL A 73 8.42 13.21 1.08
CA VAL A 73 7.29 12.45 0.50
C VAL A 73 7.48 10.95 0.73
N ILE A 74 8.70 10.44 0.56
CA ILE A 74 9.01 9.03 0.83
C ILE A 74 8.74 8.70 2.30
N ASN A 75 9.23 9.53 3.23
CA ASN A 75 9.02 9.33 4.66
C ASN A 75 7.54 9.41 5.03
N GLU A 76 6.83 10.41 4.55
CA GLU A 76 5.38 10.56 4.81
C GLU A 76 4.59 9.36 4.28
N THR A 77 4.95 8.85 3.10
CA THR A 77 4.33 7.66 2.52
C THR A 77 4.56 6.43 3.39
N SER A 78 5.79 6.23 3.83
CA SER A 78 6.15 5.12 4.72
C SER A 78 5.38 5.18 6.04
N LEU A 79 5.31 6.35 6.67
CA LEU A 79 4.55 6.55 7.91
C LEU A 79 3.05 6.27 7.73
N ARG A 80 2.48 6.64 6.58
CA ARG A 80 1.07 6.34 6.26
C ARG A 80 0.81 4.85 6.14
N TYR A 81 1.71 4.11 5.49
CA TYR A 81 1.59 2.66 5.34
C TYR A 81 1.78 1.94 6.67
N ILE A 82 2.73 2.36 7.49
CA ILE A 82 2.91 1.83 8.85
C ILE A 82 1.64 2.07 9.68
N ASN A 83 1.14 3.29 9.71
CA ASN A 83 -0.08 3.63 10.44
C ASN A 83 -1.30 2.83 9.98
N LEU A 84 -1.42 2.62 8.66
CA LEU A 84 -2.51 1.81 8.13
C LEU A 84 -2.36 0.34 8.51
N TYR A 85 -1.15 -0.22 8.44
CA TYR A 85 -0.86 -1.57 8.92
C TYR A 85 -1.26 -1.76 10.39
N GLU A 86 -0.83 -0.85 11.25
CA GLU A 86 -1.15 -0.90 12.69
C GLU A 86 -2.66 -0.80 12.95
N LYS A 87 -3.36 0.06 12.22
CA LYS A 87 -4.82 0.18 12.33
C LYS A 87 -5.58 -1.06 11.85
N LEU A 88 -5.12 -1.70 10.79
CA LEU A 88 -5.78 -2.88 10.22
C LEU A 88 -5.50 -4.14 11.04
N THR A 89 -4.29 -4.28 11.55
CA THR A 89 -3.85 -5.51 12.24
C THR A 89 -4.00 -5.44 13.76
N GLY A 90 -4.07 -4.23 14.32
CA GLY A 90 -4.00 -4.00 15.76
C GLY A 90 -2.62 -4.33 16.37
N LYS A 91 -1.58 -4.40 15.54
CA LYS A 91 -0.21 -4.73 15.94
C LYS A 91 0.72 -3.58 15.63
N ASP A 92 1.70 -3.34 16.49
CA ASP A 92 2.78 -2.40 16.20
C ASP A 92 3.61 -2.88 15.01
N PHE A 93 4.04 -1.95 14.18
CA PHE A 93 4.95 -2.25 13.09
C PHE A 93 6.37 -2.42 13.62
N ILE A 94 6.95 -3.60 13.41
CA ILE A 94 8.34 -3.90 13.75
C ILE A 94 9.16 -3.89 12.46
N PRO A 95 10.08 -2.94 12.28
CA PRO A 95 10.97 -2.93 11.13
C PRO A 95 11.77 -4.23 11.04
N GLY A 96 11.96 -4.73 9.84
CA GLY A 96 12.85 -5.88 9.62
C GLY A 96 14.30 -5.51 9.91
N ASP A 97 15.13 -6.53 10.11
CA ASP A 97 16.58 -6.35 10.29
C ASP A 97 17.20 -5.68 9.06
N MET A 98 17.66 -4.45 9.24
CA MET A 98 18.27 -3.63 8.19
C MET A 98 19.78 -3.89 8.03
N SER A 99 20.39 -4.70 8.91
CA SER A 99 21.79 -5.13 8.80
C SER A 99 22.01 -6.19 7.72
N MET A 100 20.95 -6.86 7.31
CA MET A 100 20.95 -7.92 6.31
C MET A 100 20.34 -7.41 4.99
N PRO A 101 20.93 -7.73 3.82
CA PRO A 101 20.34 -7.42 2.52
C PRO A 101 18.90 -7.96 2.41
N LEU A 102 18.02 -7.19 1.76
CA LEU A 102 16.59 -7.51 1.66
C LEU A 102 16.34 -8.91 1.07
N GLU A 103 17.04 -9.24 -0.01
CA GLU A 103 16.89 -10.53 -0.69
C GLU A 103 17.29 -11.71 0.21
N GLU A 104 18.37 -11.57 0.96
CA GLU A 104 18.83 -12.58 1.91
C GLU A 104 17.81 -12.77 3.04
N ARG A 105 17.27 -11.68 3.57
CA ARG A 105 16.24 -11.71 4.60
C ARG A 105 14.97 -12.41 4.11
N ILE A 106 14.49 -12.08 2.90
CA ILE A 106 13.34 -12.74 2.28
C ILE A 106 13.60 -14.23 2.11
N THR A 107 14.75 -14.58 1.54
CA THR A 107 15.13 -15.99 1.29
C THR A 107 15.17 -16.79 2.59
N ASN A 108 15.78 -16.25 3.65
CA ASN A 108 15.85 -16.90 4.95
C ASN A 108 14.46 -17.08 5.58
N ASN A 109 13.61 -16.07 5.51
CA ASN A 109 12.24 -16.17 6.02
C ASN A 109 11.42 -17.22 5.26
N LEU A 110 11.56 -17.31 3.94
CA LEU A 110 10.90 -18.34 3.14
C LEU A 110 11.41 -19.75 3.44
N ARG A 111 12.72 -19.92 3.72
CA ARG A 111 13.27 -21.19 4.19
C ARG A 111 12.74 -21.60 5.55
N ILE A 112 12.73 -20.66 6.51
CA ILE A 112 12.18 -20.90 7.86
C ILE A 112 10.69 -21.27 7.78
N ALA A 113 9.94 -20.65 6.90
CA ALA A 113 8.53 -20.94 6.67
C ALA A 113 8.27 -22.23 5.84
N GLY A 114 9.33 -22.91 5.34
CA GLY A 114 9.22 -24.15 4.58
C GLY A 114 8.82 -24.00 3.11
N TYR A 115 8.85 -22.77 2.57
CA TYR A 115 8.54 -22.51 1.15
C TYR A 115 9.75 -22.69 0.22
N LEU A 116 10.96 -22.61 0.75
CA LEU A 116 12.20 -22.88 0.02
C LEU A 116 12.98 -24.00 0.71
N LYS A 117 13.61 -24.84 -0.13
CA LYS A 117 14.55 -25.91 0.30
C LYS A 117 15.96 -25.35 0.46
#